data_058dba3efc7e11a68c26aff911019755
#
_entry.id   058dba3efc7e11a68c26aff911019755
#
_cell.length_a   1.000
_cell.length_b   1.000
_cell.length_c   1.000
_cell.angle_alpha   90.00
_cell.angle_beta   90.00
_cell.angle_gamma   90.00
#
_symmetry.space_group_name_H-M   'P 1'
#
loop_
_entity.id
_entity.type
_entity.pdbx_description
1 polymer ?
#
loop_
_entity_poly.entity_id
_entity_poly.type
_entity_poly.pdbx_seq_one_letter_code
_entity_poly.pdbx_strand_id
1 'polypeptide(L)'
;LNRNVRYEFIEDKDPILYKTKYFNQLARNIDTPFFSIWDADMIASKNQIIDAAQQLRDGMADVAYPYSGFCFETSEIIRNLYIVKKDIRILSRNQNKMKQLYDKEHPGGAVMMNTLFFLNNGMENEKYYGWGHDDFDRYYRWKRLKANMYRNPGYLYHLAHPRNLNSSFRNKDHTEISFAELNKTHNSSKEELERDLSKTH
;
A
#
# COMPACT_ATOMS: atom_id res chain seq x y z
N LEU A 1 12.92 -11.05 -20.00
CA LEU A 1 12.38 -10.83 -18.66
C LEU A 1 13.25 -11.59 -17.66
N ASN A 2 13.60 -10.96 -16.53
CA ASN A 2 14.31 -11.61 -15.43
C ASN A 2 13.47 -12.81 -14.97
N ARG A 3 14.11 -13.98 -14.71
CA ARG A 3 13.42 -15.21 -14.26
C ARG A 3 12.60 -15.03 -12.97
N ASN A 4 12.85 -13.96 -12.21
CA ASN A 4 12.18 -13.63 -10.96
C ASN A 4 10.99 -12.67 -11.15
N VAL A 5 10.61 -12.34 -12.40
CA VAL A 5 9.46 -11.48 -12.70
C VAL A 5 8.39 -12.31 -13.38
N ARG A 6 7.26 -12.48 -12.70
CA ARG A 6 6.03 -12.99 -13.30
C ARG A 6 5.19 -11.80 -13.76
N TYR A 7 4.74 -11.83 -15.00
CA TYR A 7 3.84 -10.85 -15.57
C TYR A 7 2.47 -11.49 -15.77
N GLU A 8 1.43 -10.84 -15.27
CA GLU A 8 0.05 -11.24 -15.48
C GLU A 8 -0.67 -10.06 -16.15
N PHE A 9 -1.22 -10.28 -17.32
CA PHE A 9 -2.03 -9.31 -18.04
C PHE A 9 -3.51 -9.65 -17.83
N ILE A 10 -4.28 -8.67 -17.35
CA ILE A 10 -5.73 -8.78 -17.20
C ILE A 10 -6.33 -7.77 -18.17
N GLU A 11 -7.05 -8.28 -19.19
CA GLU A 11 -7.81 -7.42 -20.08
C GLU A 11 -9.00 -6.84 -19.30
N ASP A 12 -9.02 -5.52 -19.19
CA ASP A 12 -10.12 -4.78 -18.57
C ASP A 12 -10.53 -3.63 -19.48
N LYS A 13 -11.82 -3.56 -19.81
CA LYS A 13 -12.40 -2.49 -20.65
C LYS A 13 -12.93 -1.32 -19.80
N ASP A 14 -12.92 -1.47 -18.46
CA ASP A 14 -13.30 -0.42 -17.54
C ASP A 14 -12.18 0.64 -17.49
N PRO A 15 -12.48 1.92 -17.72
CA PRO A 15 -11.49 3.00 -17.58
C PRO A 15 -11.06 3.22 -16.13
N ILE A 16 -11.80 2.67 -15.17
CA ILE A 16 -11.51 2.77 -13.73
C ILE A 16 -10.79 1.51 -13.27
N LEU A 17 -9.57 1.66 -12.76
CA LEU A 17 -8.82 0.56 -12.19
C LEU A 17 -9.47 0.03 -10.90
N TYR A 18 -9.91 -1.22 -10.91
CA TYR A 18 -10.43 -1.89 -9.72
C TYR A 18 -9.29 -2.56 -8.93
N LYS A 19 -8.41 -1.72 -8.37
CA LYS A 19 -7.15 -2.10 -7.71
C LYS A 19 -7.35 -3.17 -6.63
N THR A 20 -8.31 -2.97 -5.73
CA THR A 20 -8.58 -3.87 -4.60
C THR A 20 -8.96 -5.29 -5.04
N LYS A 21 -9.81 -5.41 -6.07
CA LYS A 21 -10.19 -6.70 -6.66
C LYS A 21 -8.97 -7.44 -7.25
N TYR A 22 -8.15 -6.73 -8.01
CA TYR A 22 -6.99 -7.34 -8.67
C TYR A 22 -5.91 -7.72 -7.65
N PHE A 23 -5.70 -6.95 -6.61
CA PHE A 23 -4.81 -7.32 -5.52
C PHE A 23 -5.28 -8.59 -4.81
N ASN A 24 -6.57 -8.72 -4.53
CA ASN A 24 -7.13 -9.93 -3.93
C ASN A 24 -6.99 -11.15 -4.85
N GLN A 25 -7.24 -10.98 -6.14
CA GLN A 25 -7.05 -12.05 -7.14
C GLN A 25 -5.60 -12.54 -7.18
N LEU A 26 -4.64 -11.62 -7.21
CA LEU A 26 -3.21 -11.95 -7.20
C LEU A 26 -2.80 -12.59 -5.88
N ALA A 27 -3.26 -12.05 -4.75
CA ALA A 27 -2.90 -12.55 -3.42
C ALA A 27 -3.32 -14.01 -3.18
N ARG A 28 -4.47 -14.43 -3.71
CA ARG A 28 -4.92 -15.83 -3.62
C ARG A 28 -4.02 -16.82 -4.36
N ASN A 29 -3.21 -16.35 -5.30
CA ASN A 29 -2.29 -17.15 -6.10
C ASN A 29 -0.83 -17.05 -5.62
N ILE A 30 -0.57 -16.41 -4.48
CA ILE A 30 0.77 -16.28 -3.90
C ILE A 30 1.11 -17.56 -3.13
N ASP A 31 2.28 -18.13 -3.44
CA ASP A 31 2.84 -19.32 -2.79
C ASP A 31 3.96 -19.02 -1.79
N THR A 32 4.33 -17.73 -1.63
CA THR A 32 5.34 -17.28 -0.67
C THR A 32 4.73 -16.96 0.69
N PRO A 33 5.45 -17.16 1.81
CA PRO A 33 4.95 -16.85 3.16
C PRO A 33 4.73 -15.36 3.41
N PHE A 34 5.37 -14.50 2.62
CA PHE A 34 5.26 -13.04 2.69
C PHE A 34 5.16 -12.45 1.30
N PHE A 35 4.45 -11.33 1.19
CA PHE A 35 4.39 -10.54 -0.03
C PHE A 35 4.29 -9.05 0.29
N SER A 36 4.29 -8.22 -0.73
CA SER A 36 4.10 -6.78 -0.60
C SER A 36 3.09 -6.25 -1.61
N ILE A 37 2.30 -5.26 -1.19
CA ILE A 37 1.60 -4.34 -2.06
C ILE A 37 2.48 -3.10 -2.17
N TRP A 38 2.85 -2.73 -3.40
CA TRP A 38 3.82 -1.68 -3.65
C TRP A 38 3.50 -0.91 -4.92
N ASP A 39 3.30 0.40 -4.80
CA ASP A 39 3.06 1.24 -5.96
C ASP A 39 4.39 1.40 -6.75
N ALA A 40 4.32 1.23 -8.07
CA ALA A 40 5.50 1.12 -8.95
C ALA A 40 6.40 2.37 -8.98
N ASP A 41 5.88 3.50 -8.53
CA ASP A 41 6.54 4.80 -8.45
C ASP A 41 7.04 5.16 -7.03
N MET A 42 6.89 4.25 -6.07
CA MET A 42 7.37 4.43 -4.69
C MET A 42 8.74 3.82 -4.48
N ILE A 43 9.64 4.59 -3.92
CA ILE A 43 11.02 4.19 -3.69
C ILE A 43 11.35 4.24 -2.20
N ALA A 44 11.83 3.11 -1.67
CA ALA A 44 12.45 3.00 -0.35
C ALA A 44 13.91 2.55 -0.49
N SER A 45 14.72 2.74 0.53
CA SER A 45 16.08 2.20 0.53
C SER A 45 16.06 0.68 0.71
N LYS A 46 17.07 0.00 0.16
CA LYS A 46 17.25 -1.44 0.32
C LYS A 46 17.26 -1.86 1.80
N ASN A 47 17.88 -1.05 2.67
CA ASN A 47 17.95 -1.37 4.10
C ASN A 47 16.59 -1.31 4.78
N GLN A 48 15.72 -0.38 4.39
CA GLN A 48 14.33 -0.30 4.89
C GLN A 48 13.53 -1.55 4.51
N ILE A 49 13.69 -2.03 3.26
CA ILE A 49 13.01 -3.23 2.76
C ILE A 49 13.52 -4.48 3.49
N ILE A 50 14.85 -4.62 3.64
CA ILE A 50 15.45 -5.75 4.36
C ILE A 50 15.00 -5.78 5.81
N ASP A 51 15.02 -4.64 6.49
CA ASP A 51 14.60 -4.52 7.88
C ASP A 51 13.11 -4.91 8.05
N ALA A 52 12.21 -4.36 7.23
CA ALA A 52 10.79 -4.72 7.25
C ALA A 52 10.56 -6.22 6.97
N ALA A 53 11.29 -6.78 6.00
CA ALA A 53 11.22 -8.21 5.69
C ALA A 53 11.72 -9.08 6.87
N GLN A 54 12.76 -8.62 7.58
CA GLN A 54 13.30 -9.36 8.73
C GLN A 54 12.29 -9.40 9.88
N GLN A 55 11.56 -8.31 10.16
CA GLN A 55 10.51 -8.29 11.18
C GLN A 55 9.41 -9.34 10.90
N LEU A 56 9.03 -9.51 9.64
CA LEU A 56 8.07 -10.54 9.23
C LEU A 56 8.65 -11.96 9.38
N ARG A 57 9.91 -12.16 8.96
CA ARG A 57 10.59 -13.48 9.02
C ARG A 57 10.82 -13.96 10.44
N ASP A 58 11.11 -13.05 11.36
CA ASP A 58 11.32 -13.35 12.77
C ASP A 58 9.99 -13.52 13.55
N GLY A 59 8.85 -13.36 12.88
CA GLY A 59 7.52 -13.45 13.51
C GLY A 59 7.21 -12.30 14.47
N MET A 60 7.98 -11.21 14.41
CA MET A 60 7.80 -10.02 15.26
C MET A 60 6.67 -9.12 14.76
N ALA A 61 6.30 -9.25 13.48
CA ALA A 61 5.21 -8.50 12.86
C ALA A 61 4.38 -9.38 11.92
N ASP A 62 3.07 -9.10 11.86
CA ASP A 62 2.16 -9.62 10.84
C ASP A 62 2.21 -8.73 9.59
N VAL A 63 2.44 -7.43 9.81
CA VAL A 63 2.48 -6.37 8.80
C VAL A 63 3.70 -5.47 9.05
N ALA A 64 4.45 -5.16 8.02
CA ALA A 64 5.62 -4.30 8.11
C ALA A 64 5.59 -3.21 7.02
N TYR A 65 5.58 -1.96 7.46
CA TYR A 65 5.75 -0.80 6.59
C TYR A 65 7.25 -0.49 6.48
N PRO A 66 7.85 -0.48 5.27
CA PRO A 66 9.27 -0.16 5.10
C PRO A 66 9.57 1.33 5.29
N TYR A 67 8.66 2.10 5.89
CA TYR A 67 8.78 3.54 6.11
C TYR A 67 7.90 4.00 7.28
N SER A 68 8.17 5.21 7.78
CA SER A 68 7.51 5.80 8.95
C SER A 68 6.08 6.34 8.69
N GLY A 69 5.66 6.41 7.43
CA GLY A 69 4.47 7.11 6.96
C GLY A 69 4.82 8.34 6.12
N PHE A 70 5.91 9.02 6.41
CA PHE A 70 6.35 10.18 5.63
C PHE A 70 6.73 9.79 4.20
N CYS A 71 6.15 10.49 3.24
CA CYS A 71 6.46 10.35 1.82
C CYS A 71 6.73 11.71 1.19
N PHE A 72 7.74 11.76 0.33
CA PHE A 72 8.18 12.97 -0.36
C PHE A 72 8.10 12.79 -1.88
N GLU A 73 7.40 13.72 -2.55
CA GLU A 73 7.28 13.73 -4.01
C GLU A 73 8.46 14.45 -4.66
N THR A 74 9.13 13.76 -5.58
CA THR A 74 10.22 14.36 -6.35
C THR A 74 9.71 15.47 -7.28
N SER A 75 10.58 16.44 -7.61
CA SER A 75 10.39 17.20 -8.84
C SER A 75 10.73 16.33 -10.06
N GLU A 76 10.29 16.75 -11.24
CA GLU A 76 10.65 16.06 -12.49
C GLU A 76 12.16 15.92 -12.69
N ILE A 77 12.91 16.97 -12.35
CA ILE A 77 14.39 16.98 -12.44
C ILE A 77 15.01 15.90 -11.54
N ILE A 78 14.57 15.83 -10.27
CA ILE A 78 15.09 14.86 -9.31
C ILE A 78 14.70 13.43 -9.72
N ARG A 79 13.44 13.23 -10.18
CA ARG A 79 12.98 11.95 -10.72
C ARG A 79 13.87 11.49 -11.88
N ASN A 80 14.07 12.34 -12.89
CA ASN A 80 14.85 11.99 -14.08
C ASN A 80 16.31 11.66 -13.72
N LEU A 81 16.90 12.43 -12.80
CA LEU A 81 18.26 12.16 -12.31
C LEU A 81 18.33 10.81 -11.59
N TYR A 82 17.32 10.49 -10.75
CA TYR A 82 17.24 9.19 -10.06
C TYR A 82 17.08 8.03 -11.05
N ILE A 83 16.19 8.16 -12.04
CA ILE A 83 15.96 7.10 -13.05
C ILE A 83 17.25 6.76 -13.82
N VAL A 84 18.05 7.77 -14.15
CA VAL A 84 19.32 7.58 -14.87
C VAL A 84 20.39 6.97 -13.98
N LYS A 85 20.53 7.46 -12.75
CA LYS A 85 21.62 7.06 -11.84
C LYS A 85 21.27 5.87 -10.95
N LYS A 86 19.99 5.62 -10.68
CA LYS A 86 19.44 4.58 -9.78
C LYS A 86 20.09 4.59 -8.39
N ASP A 87 20.49 5.77 -7.91
CA ASP A 87 21.12 5.97 -6.62
C ASP A 87 20.16 6.66 -5.64
N ILE A 88 19.74 5.94 -4.62
CA ILE A 88 18.82 6.43 -3.57
C ILE A 88 19.34 7.69 -2.85
N ARG A 89 20.66 7.88 -2.81
CA ARG A 89 21.29 9.07 -2.20
C ARG A 89 20.87 10.36 -2.89
N ILE A 90 20.48 10.31 -4.16
CA ILE A 90 19.94 11.46 -4.89
C ILE A 90 18.62 11.92 -4.24
N LEU A 91 17.78 10.98 -3.87
CA LEU A 91 16.49 11.28 -3.24
C LEU A 91 16.72 11.82 -1.82
N SER A 92 17.48 11.12 -0.99
CA SER A 92 17.71 11.52 0.40
C SER A 92 18.41 12.87 0.55
N ARG A 93 19.40 13.19 -0.31
CA ARG A 93 20.12 14.47 -0.29
C ARG A 93 19.31 15.66 -0.78
N ASN A 94 18.28 15.43 -1.56
CA ASN A 94 17.42 16.47 -2.10
C ASN A 94 16.03 16.51 -1.44
N GLN A 95 15.82 15.79 -0.36
CA GLN A 95 14.52 15.68 0.31
C GLN A 95 13.94 17.05 0.71
N ASN A 96 14.78 17.97 1.17
CA ASN A 96 14.39 19.33 1.54
C ASN A 96 13.88 20.18 0.34
N LYS A 97 14.05 19.71 -0.90
CA LYS A 97 13.53 20.32 -2.15
C LYS A 97 12.28 19.61 -2.67
N MET A 98 11.80 18.62 -1.94
CA MET A 98 10.63 17.82 -2.32
C MET A 98 9.40 18.27 -1.53
N LYS A 99 8.22 18.06 -2.14
CA LYS A 99 6.95 18.27 -1.45
C LYS A 99 6.66 17.05 -0.58
N GLN A 100 6.37 17.28 0.70
CA GLN A 100 5.83 16.22 1.55
C GLN A 100 4.40 15.90 1.10
N LEU A 101 4.12 14.63 0.76
CA LEU A 101 2.79 14.15 0.37
C LEU A 101 2.04 13.59 1.55
N TYR A 102 2.71 12.83 2.39
CA TYR A 102 2.11 12.08 3.50
C TYR A 102 2.81 12.40 4.81
N ASP A 103 2.01 12.39 5.88
CA ASP A 103 2.47 12.56 7.25
C ASP A 103 2.79 11.23 7.93
N LYS A 104 3.23 11.30 9.16
CA LYS A 104 3.54 10.16 10.01
C LYS A 104 2.38 9.14 10.02
N GLU A 105 2.74 7.86 9.94
CA GLU A 105 1.80 6.73 9.98
C GLU A 105 0.87 6.58 8.77
N HIS A 106 1.07 7.33 7.69
CA HIS A 106 0.31 7.10 6.46
C HIS A 106 0.50 5.66 5.96
N PRO A 107 -0.58 4.94 5.57
CA PRO A 107 -0.49 3.51 5.24
C PRO A 107 -0.29 3.18 3.76
N GLY A 108 -0.39 4.18 2.87
CA GLY A 108 -0.37 3.96 1.42
C GLY A 108 1.04 3.86 0.81
N GLY A 109 1.12 3.37 -0.42
CA GLY A 109 2.31 3.36 -1.25
C GLY A 109 3.20 2.12 -1.13
N ALA A 110 3.41 1.59 0.08
CA ALA A 110 4.22 0.38 0.29
C ALA A 110 3.88 -0.30 1.62
N VAL A 111 3.55 -1.58 1.57
CA VAL A 111 3.34 -2.42 2.75
C VAL A 111 3.75 -3.85 2.46
N MET A 112 4.36 -4.52 3.42
CA MET A 112 4.75 -5.92 3.39
C MET A 112 3.97 -6.68 4.47
N MET A 113 3.60 -7.94 4.22
CA MET A 113 2.75 -8.68 5.14
C MET A 113 2.92 -10.19 5.04
N ASN A 114 2.52 -10.87 6.09
CA ASN A 114 2.34 -12.31 6.09
C ASN A 114 1.14 -12.68 5.19
N THR A 115 1.33 -13.65 4.30
CA THR A 115 0.32 -14.05 3.32
C THR A 115 -0.93 -14.62 3.98
N LEU A 116 -0.77 -15.53 4.94
CA LEU A 116 -1.91 -16.12 5.66
C LEU A 116 -2.63 -15.09 6.51
N PHE A 117 -1.88 -14.16 7.14
CA PHE A 117 -2.49 -13.06 7.87
C PHE A 117 -3.39 -12.22 6.94
N PHE A 118 -2.91 -11.83 5.76
CA PHE A 118 -3.68 -11.04 4.80
C PHE A 118 -4.95 -11.77 4.34
N LEU A 119 -4.82 -13.04 3.94
CA LEU A 119 -5.94 -13.85 3.46
C LEU A 119 -7.02 -14.04 4.54
N ASN A 120 -6.61 -14.25 5.79
CA ASN A 120 -7.54 -14.53 6.90
C ASN A 120 -8.14 -13.27 7.54
N ASN A 121 -7.59 -12.08 7.25
CA ASN A 121 -8.03 -10.83 7.86
C ASN A 121 -8.65 -9.85 6.85
N GLY A 122 -9.34 -10.41 5.83
CA GLY A 122 -10.24 -9.67 4.94
C GLY A 122 -9.57 -9.02 3.74
N MET A 123 -8.31 -9.33 3.45
CA MET A 123 -7.60 -8.88 2.24
C MET A 123 -7.79 -7.37 1.96
N GLU A 124 -8.00 -6.96 0.71
CA GLU A 124 -8.48 -5.63 0.36
C GLU A 124 -10.02 -5.60 0.42
N ASN A 125 -10.57 -4.47 0.86
CA ASN A 125 -12.01 -4.29 0.82
C ASN A 125 -12.47 -3.91 -0.60
N GLU A 126 -13.10 -4.85 -1.30
CA GLU A 126 -13.52 -4.67 -2.69
C GLU A 126 -14.67 -3.66 -2.88
N LYS A 127 -15.19 -3.04 -1.84
CA LYS A 127 -16.13 -1.90 -1.97
C LYS A 127 -15.44 -0.62 -2.44
N TYR A 128 -14.11 -0.55 -2.35
CA TYR A 128 -13.34 0.56 -2.92
C TYR A 128 -13.12 0.32 -4.41
N TYR A 129 -14.00 0.86 -5.22
CA TYR A 129 -13.91 0.83 -6.67
C TYR A 129 -13.24 2.09 -7.21
N GLY A 130 -12.04 1.96 -7.76
CA GLY A 130 -11.19 3.07 -8.18
C GLY A 130 -10.31 3.59 -7.05
N TRP A 131 -9.83 4.83 -7.17
CA TRP A 131 -8.99 5.47 -6.16
C TRP A 131 -9.80 5.88 -4.93
N GLY A 132 -9.28 5.60 -3.73
CA GLY A 132 -10.03 5.89 -2.51
C GLY A 132 -9.22 5.71 -1.23
N HIS A 133 -9.93 5.37 -0.14
CA HIS A 133 -9.36 5.19 1.19
C HIS A 133 -9.02 3.71 1.51
N ASP A 134 -8.80 2.89 0.50
CA ASP A 134 -8.53 1.45 0.63
C ASP A 134 -7.33 1.16 1.55
N ASP A 135 -6.24 1.91 1.43
CA ASP A 135 -5.07 1.76 2.30
C ASP A 135 -5.39 2.08 3.78
N PHE A 136 -6.19 3.11 4.03
CA PHE A 136 -6.63 3.47 5.38
C PHE A 136 -7.62 2.46 5.96
N ASP A 137 -8.56 1.95 5.15
CA ASP A 137 -9.49 0.90 5.55
C ASP A 137 -8.73 -0.33 6.02
N ARG A 138 -7.81 -0.83 5.20
CA ARG A 138 -6.94 -1.96 5.52
C ARG A 138 -6.17 -1.72 6.81
N TYR A 139 -5.54 -0.54 6.97
CA TYR A 139 -4.76 -0.17 8.14
C TYR A 139 -5.62 -0.15 9.42
N TYR A 140 -6.79 0.51 9.41
CA TYR A 140 -7.66 0.58 10.57
C TYR A 140 -8.26 -0.77 10.93
N ARG A 141 -8.64 -1.58 9.96
CA ARG A 141 -9.13 -2.94 10.17
C ARG A 141 -8.08 -3.79 10.87
N TRP A 142 -6.84 -3.83 10.38
CA TRP A 142 -5.76 -4.57 11.00
C TRP A 142 -5.40 -4.06 12.40
N LYS A 143 -5.41 -2.75 12.60
CA LYS A 143 -5.22 -2.14 13.92
C LYS A 143 -6.29 -2.57 14.91
N ARG A 144 -7.56 -2.61 14.49
CA ARG A 144 -8.69 -3.11 15.31
C ARG A 144 -8.58 -4.61 15.60
N LEU A 145 -8.14 -5.40 14.65
CA LEU A 145 -7.88 -6.84 14.82
C LEU A 145 -6.62 -7.13 15.64
N LYS A 146 -5.92 -6.09 16.12
CA LYS A 146 -4.70 -6.18 16.93
C LYS A 146 -3.53 -6.86 16.22
N ALA A 147 -3.38 -6.65 14.91
CA ALA A 147 -2.20 -7.05 14.16
C ALA A 147 -0.92 -6.47 14.77
N ASN A 148 0.14 -7.26 14.82
CA ASN A 148 1.47 -6.76 15.14
C ASN A 148 2.03 -6.00 13.94
N MET A 149 2.02 -4.66 14.00
CA MET A 149 2.45 -3.81 12.91
C MET A 149 3.79 -3.15 13.23
N TYR A 150 4.76 -3.34 12.34
CA TYR A 150 6.06 -2.68 12.39
C TYR A 150 6.13 -1.51 11.41
N ARG A 151 6.87 -0.47 11.75
CA ARG A 151 7.23 0.64 10.85
C ARG A 151 8.71 0.97 10.96
N ASN A 152 9.42 0.91 9.83
CA ASN A 152 10.78 1.42 9.74
C ASN A 152 10.77 2.95 9.83
N PRO A 153 11.73 3.60 10.53
CA PRO A 153 11.74 5.06 10.69
C PRO A 153 12.13 5.84 9.43
N GLY A 154 12.52 5.17 8.34
CA GLY A 154 12.91 5.81 7.08
C GLY A 154 11.74 6.47 6.33
N TYR A 155 12.05 7.04 5.18
CA TYR A 155 11.11 7.76 4.33
C TYR A 155 10.82 7.01 3.04
N LEU A 156 9.65 7.29 2.46
CA LEU A 156 9.27 6.87 1.13
C LEU A 156 9.39 8.04 0.15
N TYR A 157 9.77 7.76 -1.08
CA TYR A 157 9.87 8.77 -2.13
C TYR A 157 8.96 8.40 -3.29
N HIS A 158 8.06 9.31 -3.66
CA HIS A 158 7.18 9.17 -4.81
C HIS A 158 7.85 9.82 -6.04
N LEU A 159 8.03 9.05 -7.08
CA LEU A 159 8.54 9.57 -8.36
C LEU A 159 7.40 10.29 -9.08
N ALA A 160 7.44 11.62 -9.12
CA ALA A 160 6.38 12.44 -9.69
C ALA A 160 6.03 12.02 -11.13
N HIS A 161 4.75 11.88 -11.40
CA HIS A 161 4.20 11.58 -12.73
C HIS A 161 2.90 12.36 -12.94
N PRO A 162 2.44 12.55 -14.22
CA PRO A 162 1.14 13.13 -14.49
C PRO A 162 0.00 12.35 -13.81
N ARG A 163 -0.88 13.05 -13.13
CA ARG A 163 -2.08 12.46 -12.50
C ARG A 163 -3.19 12.26 -13.54
N ASN A 164 -3.93 11.18 -13.43
CA ASN A 164 -5.03 10.82 -14.32
C ASN A 164 -6.28 10.38 -13.55
N LEU A 165 -7.25 9.82 -14.25
CA LEU A 165 -8.55 9.37 -13.72
C LEU A 165 -8.41 8.40 -12.52
N ASN A 166 -7.35 7.59 -12.49
CA ASN A 166 -7.10 6.60 -11.44
C ASN A 166 -6.23 7.13 -10.28
N SER A 167 -6.03 8.45 -10.19
CA SER A 167 -5.19 9.11 -9.17
C SER A 167 -5.96 10.10 -8.28
N SER A 168 -7.29 10.13 -8.36
CA SER A 168 -8.15 11.03 -7.59
C SER A 168 -9.58 10.51 -7.48
N PHE A 169 -10.37 11.09 -6.59
CA PHE A 169 -11.82 10.88 -6.58
C PHE A 169 -12.46 11.40 -7.86
N ARG A 170 -13.37 10.63 -8.44
CA ARG A 170 -14.03 10.95 -9.70
C ARG A 170 -15.04 12.09 -9.58
N ASN A 171 -15.77 12.11 -8.48
CA ASN A 171 -16.80 13.08 -8.16
C ASN A 171 -17.11 13.08 -6.66
N LYS A 172 -18.06 13.91 -6.23
CA LYS A 172 -18.46 14.05 -4.83
C LYS A 172 -19.07 12.75 -4.29
N ASP A 173 -19.95 12.10 -5.05
CA ASP A 173 -20.61 10.86 -4.62
C ASP A 173 -19.60 9.76 -4.36
N HIS A 174 -18.59 9.61 -5.23
CA HIS A 174 -17.52 8.67 -5.03
C HIS A 174 -16.71 8.97 -3.75
N THR A 175 -16.44 10.25 -3.46
CA THR A 175 -15.80 10.67 -2.22
C THR A 175 -16.63 10.29 -1.00
N GLU A 176 -17.95 10.58 -1.02
CA GLU A 176 -18.86 10.30 0.08
C GLU A 176 -19.01 8.79 0.35
N ILE A 177 -19.17 7.98 -0.71
CA ILE A 177 -19.24 6.51 -0.60
C ILE A 177 -17.95 5.94 0.01
N SER A 178 -16.78 6.35 -0.53
CA SER A 178 -15.49 5.89 -0.02
C SER A 178 -15.27 6.30 1.44
N PHE A 179 -15.67 7.50 1.81
CA PHE A 179 -15.55 8.00 3.19
C PHE A 179 -16.54 7.30 4.15
N ALA A 180 -17.74 7.01 3.71
CA ALA A 180 -18.74 6.27 4.51
C ALA A 180 -18.26 4.85 4.82
N GLU A 181 -17.65 4.15 3.84
CA GLU A 181 -17.08 2.82 4.04
C GLU A 181 -15.89 2.85 5.00
N LEU A 182 -14.98 3.85 4.87
CA LEU A 182 -13.88 4.05 5.81
C LEU A 182 -14.38 4.28 7.24
N ASN A 183 -15.39 5.15 7.41
CA ASN A 183 -15.98 5.42 8.72
C ASN A 183 -16.61 4.18 9.35
N LYS A 184 -17.23 3.32 8.53
CA LYS A 184 -17.75 2.04 8.99
C LYS A 184 -16.64 1.20 9.61
N THR A 185 -15.55 0.97 8.88
CA THR A 185 -14.40 0.20 9.38
C THR A 185 -13.76 0.85 10.61
N HIS A 186 -13.59 2.17 10.59
CA HIS A 186 -13.00 2.92 11.70
C HIS A 186 -13.82 2.82 12.99
N ASN A 187 -15.15 2.78 12.90
CA ASN A 187 -16.06 2.75 14.06
C ASN A 187 -16.45 1.32 14.47
N SER A 188 -16.17 0.30 13.66
CA SER A 188 -16.48 -1.09 14.00
C SER A 188 -15.67 -1.58 15.21
N SER A 189 -16.30 -2.38 16.05
CA SER A 189 -15.60 -3.14 17.09
C SER A 189 -14.81 -4.30 16.48
N LYS A 190 -13.92 -4.90 17.27
CA LYS A 190 -13.19 -6.10 16.84
C LYS A 190 -14.15 -7.25 16.52
N GLU A 191 -15.13 -7.47 17.38
CA GLU A 191 -16.12 -8.55 17.28
C GLU A 191 -17.00 -8.39 16.04
N GLU A 192 -17.35 -7.14 15.67
CA GLU A 192 -18.09 -6.85 14.44
C GLU A 192 -17.26 -7.17 13.20
N LEU A 193 -15.97 -6.78 13.19
CA LEU A 193 -15.06 -7.10 12.09
C LEU A 193 -14.86 -8.61 11.95
N GLU A 194 -14.62 -9.34 13.04
CA GLU A 194 -14.47 -10.80 13.03
C GLU A 194 -15.72 -11.50 12.50
N ARG A 195 -16.91 -11.03 12.88
CA ARG A 195 -18.19 -11.56 12.38
C ARG A 195 -18.39 -11.29 10.89
N ASP A 196 -17.99 -10.13 10.40
CA ASP A 196 -18.10 -9.81 8.97
C ASP A 196 -17.11 -10.64 8.14
N LEU A 197 -15.91 -10.88 8.65
CA LEU A 197 -14.93 -11.77 8.03
C LEU A 197 -15.42 -13.23 7.94
N SER A 198 -16.08 -13.74 8.99
CA SER A 198 -16.61 -15.12 9.01
C SER A 198 -17.75 -15.38 8.00
N LYS A 199 -18.37 -14.33 7.46
CA LYS A 199 -19.42 -14.45 6.41
C LYS A 199 -18.83 -14.47 5.00
N THR A 200 -17.56 -14.13 4.86
CA THR A 200 -16.89 -13.97 3.56
C THR A 200 -16.09 -15.22 3.15
N HIS A 201 -15.96 -16.17 4.07
CA HIS A 201 -15.37 -17.50 3.91
C HIS A 201 -16.47 -18.58 3.94
#